data_41f13f2bead7043faff4829fa16eb058
#
_entry.id   41f13f2bead7043faff4829fa16eb058
#
_cell.length_a   1.000
_cell.length_b   1.000
_cell.length_c   1.000
_cell.angle_alpha   90.00
_cell.angle_beta   90.00
_cell.angle_gamma   90.00
#
_symmetry.space_group_name_H-M   'P 1'
#
loop_
_entity.id
_entity.type
_entity.pdbx_description
1 polymer ?
#
loop_
_entity_poly.entity_id
_entity_poly.type
_entity_poly.pdbx_seq_one_letter_code
_entity_poly.pdbx_strand_id
1 'polypeptide(L)'
;MPARSSQEDAVFVDPKALRDACISRDTRKKYTGSINGIKKWLREERSXLDPNIARYFTADGDLNLSEFTPAVFDXFLAYKRTRVKAVTLSGFRSAIKDLYXTRELXLPVEYGEGMKRIFSGIKRXEAETNQSGSAKNSGKQPLTYSLYKELCSATLKRNDCGFSHLFLTTQWNLMCRSVSVQTLQTQHFLPKDGSVGALFFKTKTNQEGSGPRDPRHIYSNPHNPSTCWITSLGAYLACNPRIQPGPLFPGSEPKVRFGKALRSLLHKEGVEKSYGTHSIRKGVATFACGGSTGGPSIVSVCLRCGWSLGGVQDRYFRYEAAGDQFLGRVVAGLPVNDFKFAALPPHFINNSDELVKSTIHVMFPGLASESNLRGILELCLASLVQHTEFLLENLPINHPLLSTLLFTDPSVRHALGGMLEDGDS
;
A
#
# COMPACT_ATOMS: atom_id res chain seq x y z
N MET A 1 -47.68 -1.52 28.92
CA MET A 1 -46.84 -0.87 27.88
C MET A 1 -46.29 -1.97 27.00
N PRO A 2 -46.70 -2.07 25.72
CA PRO A 2 -46.15 -3.12 24.86
C PRO A 2 -44.74 -2.81 24.40
N ALA A 3 -43.91 -3.83 24.41
CA ALA A 3 -42.52 -3.76 23.93
C ALA A 3 -42.49 -3.48 22.42
N ARG A 4 -41.70 -2.50 22.02
CA ARG A 4 -41.38 -2.25 20.61
C ARG A 4 -40.49 -3.40 20.10
N SER A 5 -41.01 -4.16 19.18
CA SER A 5 -40.21 -5.13 18.45
C SER A 5 -39.29 -4.34 17.50
N SER A 6 -37.98 -4.46 17.70
CA SER A 6 -37.03 -4.00 16.71
C SER A 6 -37.09 -4.98 15.53
N GLN A 7 -37.83 -4.62 14.50
CA GLN A 7 -37.66 -5.24 13.21
C GLN A 7 -36.34 -4.72 12.63
N GLU A 8 -35.34 -5.58 12.63
CA GLU A 8 -34.14 -5.35 11.83
C GLU A 8 -34.59 -5.40 10.35
N ASP A 9 -34.51 -4.27 9.69
CA ASP A 9 -34.71 -4.21 8.24
C ASP A 9 -33.62 -5.08 7.61
N ALA A 10 -33.96 -6.29 7.22
CA ALA A 10 -33.09 -7.15 6.44
C ALA A 10 -32.87 -6.47 5.09
N VAL A 11 -31.70 -5.89 4.91
CA VAL A 11 -31.31 -5.31 3.63
C VAL A 11 -31.30 -6.46 2.60
N PHE A 12 -32.24 -6.44 1.69
CA PHE A 12 -32.32 -7.43 0.62
C PHE A 12 -31.12 -7.22 -0.30
N VAL A 13 -30.17 -8.13 -0.27
CA VAL A 13 -29.00 -8.10 -1.15
C VAL A 13 -29.29 -9.02 -2.36
N ASP A 14 -29.31 -8.42 -3.53
CA ASP A 14 -29.51 -9.14 -4.80
C ASP A 14 -28.42 -10.21 -4.96
N PRO A 15 -28.78 -11.49 -5.15
CA PRO A 15 -27.78 -12.54 -5.40
C PRO A 15 -26.84 -12.23 -6.57
N LYS A 16 -27.29 -11.51 -7.57
CA LYS A 16 -26.43 -11.08 -8.68
C LYS A 16 -25.33 -10.14 -8.18
N ALA A 17 -25.68 -9.18 -7.31
CA ALA A 17 -24.70 -8.27 -6.72
C ALA A 17 -23.64 -9.02 -5.91
N LEU A 18 -24.04 -10.09 -5.21
CA LEU A 18 -23.10 -10.95 -4.48
C LEU A 18 -22.13 -11.67 -5.43
N ARG A 19 -22.66 -12.23 -6.54
CA ARG A 19 -21.81 -12.86 -7.56
C ARG A 19 -20.84 -11.85 -8.18
N ASP A 20 -21.31 -10.65 -8.48
CA ASP A 20 -20.48 -9.59 -9.07
C ASP A 20 -19.39 -9.11 -8.12
N ALA A 21 -19.61 -9.22 -6.80
CA ALA A 21 -18.64 -8.87 -5.78
C ALA A 21 -17.48 -9.86 -5.65
N CYS A 22 -17.53 -11.00 -6.33
CA CYS A 22 -16.46 -12.01 -6.27
C CYS A 22 -15.11 -11.51 -6.83
N ILE A 23 -15.15 -10.47 -7.68
CA ILE A 23 -13.94 -9.79 -8.15
C ILE A 23 -14.04 -8.28 -7.89
N SER A 24 -12.89 -7.65 -7.65
CA SER A 24 -12.84 -6.22 -7.35
C SER A 24 -13.26 -5.38 -8.56
N ARG A 25 -13.74 -4.16 -8.30
CA ARG A 25 -14.08 -3.18 -9.35
C ARG A 25 -12.90 -2.93 -10.29
N ASP A 26 -11.68 -2.84 -9.75
CA ASP A 26 -10.45 -2.67 -10.56
C ASP A 26 -10.22 -3.86 -11.49
N THR A 27 -10.46 -5.08 -11.02
CA THR A 27 -10.33 -6.29 -11.83
C THR A 27 -11.40 -6.29 -12.93
N ARG A 28 -12.63 -5.93 -12.59
CA ARG A 28 -13.73 -5.84 -13.57
C ARG A 28 -13.38 -4.85 -14.68
N LYS A 29 -12.88 -3.66 -14.31
CA LYS A 29 -12.46 -2.62 -15.28
C LYS A 29 -11.34 -3.13 -16.19
N LYS A 30 -10.36 -3.88 -15.64
CA LYS A 30 -9.29 -4.48 -16.44
C LYS A 30 -9.81 -5.52 -17.41
N TYR A 31 -10.74 -6.35 -16.98
CA TYR A 31 -11.34 -7.38 -17.85
C TYR A 31 -12.13 -6.72 -18.99
N THR A 32 -12.92 -5.69 -18.69
CA THR A 32 -13.62 -4.91 -19.72
C THR A 32 -12.62 -4.34 -20.73
N GLY A 33 -11.52 -3.76 -20.25
CA GLY A 33 -10.46 -3.25 -21.13
C GLY A 33 -9.85 -4.31 -21.99
N SER A 34 -9.62 -5.52 -21.44
CA SER A 34 -9.08 -6.66 -22.19
C SER A 34 -10.03 -7.12 -23.29
N ILE A 35 -11.32 -7.26 -22.96
CA ILE A 35 -12.34 -7.67 -23.95
C ILE A 35 -12.42 -6.61 -25.06
N ASN A 36 -12.40 -5.32 -24.72
CA ASN A 36 -12.41 -4.24 -25.71
C ASN A 36 -11.17 -4.28 -26.61
N GLY A 37 -10.00 -4.67 -26.03
CA GLY A 37 -8.78 -4.87 -26.79
C GLY A 37 -8.90 -6.00 -27.83
N ILE A 38 -9.58 -7.10 -27.45
CA ILE A 38 -9.86 -8.20 -28.38
C ILE A 38 -10.82 -7.72 -29.48
N LYS A 39 -11.92 -7.05 -29.10
CA LYS A 39 -12.89 -6.50 -30.06
C LYS A 39 -12.23 -5.56 -31.07
N LYS A 40 -11.32 -4.71 -30.59
CA LYS A 40 -10.55 -3.79 -31.43
C LYS A 40 -9.68 -4.56 -32.45
N TRP A 41 -8.96 -5.58 -31.97
CA TRP A 41 -8.13 -6.43 -32.84
C TRP A 41 -8.97 -7.10 -33.94
N LEU A 42 -10.13 -7.61 -33.59
CA LEU A 42 -11.04 -8.23 -34.57
C LEU A 42 -11.42 -7.23 -35.65
N ARG A 43 -11.79 -6.02 -35.28
CA ARG A 43 -12.26 -4.99 -36.24
C ARG A 43 -11.14 -4.43 -37.12
N GLU A 44 -9.96 -4.21 -36.55
CA GLU A 44 -8.87 -3.48 -37.23
C GLU A 44 -7.87 -4.39 -37.93
N GLU A 45 -7.58 -5.55 -37.38
CA GLU A 45 -6.51 -6.41 -37.85
C GLU A 45 -7.04 -7.70 -38.50
N ARG A 46 -7.99 -8.36 -37.83
CA ARG A 46 -8.53 -9.63 -38.30
C ARG A 46 -9.38 -9.44 -39.57
N SER A 47 -10.02 -8.32 -39.69
CA SER A 47 -10.89 -7.98 -40.84
C SER A 47 -10.20 -8.05 -42.21
N UNK A 48 -9.14 -8.01 -41.88
CA UNK A 48 -8.40 -8.09 -42.96
C UNK A 48 -8.24 -9.36 -43.46
N LEU A 49 -8.29 -10.25 -42.79
CA LEU A 49 -8.07 -11.65 -43.08
C LEU A 49 -9.37 -12.44 -43.17
N ASP A 50 -10.40 -11.93 -42.63
CA ASP A 50 -11.71 -12.57 -42.49
C ASP A 50 -12.82 -11.57 -42.86
N PRO A 51 -13.38 -11.68 -44.09
CA PRO A 51 -14.40 -10.76 -44.55
C PRO A 51 -15.71 -10.86 -43.76
N ASN A 52 -15.96 -11.95 -43.04
CA ASN A 52 -17.18 -12.13 -42.24
C ASN A 52 -16.90 -11.85 -40.77
N ILE A 53 -16.31 -10.69 -40.49
CA ILE A 53 -15.93 -10.29 -39.13
C ILE A 53 -17.16 -10.12 -38.20
N ALA A 54 -18.32 -9.78 -38.78
CA ALA A 54 -19.55 -9.55 -38.04
C ALA A 54 -19.97 -10.75 -37.16
N ARG A 55 -19.63 -11.98 -37.57
CA ARG A 55 -19.99 -13.20 -36.83
C ARG A 55 -19.39 -13.23 -35.43
N TYR A 56 -18.25 -12.53 -35.19
CA TYR A 56 -17.60 -12.49 -33.89
C TYR A 56 -18.30 -11.57 -32.89
N PHE A 57 -19.36 -10.91 -33.32
CA PHE A 57 -20.11 -9.96 -32.49
C PHE A 57 -21.58 -10.36 -32.38
N THR A 58 -22.13 -10.19 -31.20
CA THR A 58 -23.60 -10.31 -30.99
C THR A 58 -24.30 -9.06 -31.56
N ALA A 59 -25.63 -9.08 -31.62
CA ALA A 59 -26.42 -7.93 -32.03
C ALA A 59 -26.14 -6.68 -31.20
N ASP A 60 -25.78 -6.85 -29.92
CA ASP A 60 -25.47 -5.77 -28.98
C ASP A 60 -24.01 -5.31 -29.08
N GLY A 61 -23.23 -5.87 -30.03
CA GLY A 61 -21.82 -5.52 -30.21
C GLY A 61 -20.87 -6.15 -29.19
N ASP A 62 -21.35 -7.14 -28.45
CA ASP A 62 -20.51 -7.91 -27.55
C ASP A 62 -19.82 -9.07 -28.26
N LEU A 63 -18.81 -9.66 -27.60
CA LEU A 63 -18.06 -10.77 -28.18
C LEU A 63 -18.94 -12.02 -28.25
N ASN A 64 -19.07 -12.58 -29.45
CA ASN A 64 -19.85 -13.83 -29.68
C ASN A 64 -18.92 -15.03 -29.39
N LEU A 65 -19.11 -15.65 -28.21
CA LEU A 65 -18.25 -16.74 -27.74
C LEU A 65 -18.41 -18.05 -28.53
N SER A 66 -19.50 -18.23 -29.26
CA SER A 66 -19.64 -19.41 -30.13
C SER A 66 -18.75 -19.35 -31.36
N GLU A 67 -18.45 -18.13 -31.82
CA GLU A 67 -17.58 -17.90 -32.99
C GLU A 67 -16.15 -17.55 -32.59
N PHE A 68 -16.00 -16.84 -31.47
CA PHE A 68 -14.69 -16.50 -30.93
C PHE A 68 -14.13 -17.70 -30.13
N THR A 69 -13.65 -18.68 -30.88
CA THR A 69 -13.15 -19.96 -30.32
C THR A 69 -11.74 -19.81 -29.75
N PRO A 70 -11.25 -20.79 -28.95
CA PRO A 70 -9.86 -20.82 -28.51
C PRO A 70 -8.84 -20.68 -29.64
N ALA A 71 -9.12 -21.25 -30.83
CA ALA A 71 -8.23 -21.13 -32.00
C ALA A 71 -8.13 -19.66 -32.47
N VAL A 72 -9.24 -18.92 -32.45
CA VAL A 72 -9.23 -17.48 -32.77
C VAL A 72 -8.44 -16.70 -31.72
N PHE A 73 -8.60 -17.07 -30.44
CA PHE A 73 -7.86 -16.46 -29.35
C PHE A 73 -6.34 -16.70 -29.50
N ASP A 74 -5.93 -17.90 -29.93
CA ASP A 74 -4.50 -18.17 -30.25
C ASP A 74 -3.94 -17.21 -31.29
N UNK A 75 -4.73 -16.83 -32.09
CA UNK A 75 -4.45 -16.01 -32.96
C UNK A 75 -4.24 -14.78 -32.51
N PHE A 76 -5.06 -14.23 -31.77
CA PHE A 76 -4.91 -12.97 -31.05
C PHE A 76 -3.63 -12.95 -30.19
N LEU A 77 -3.35 -14.01 -29.45
CA LEU A 77 -2.13 -14.11 -28.63
C LEU A 77 -0.86 -13.99 -29.49
N ALA A 78 -0.83 -14.67 -30.62
CA ALA A 78 0.32 -14.62 -31.55
C ALA A 78 0.54 -13.19 -32.07
N TYR A 79 -0.52 -12.47 -32.40
CA TYR A 79 -0.46 -11.06 -32.82
C TYR A 79 0.05 -10.16 -31.68
N LYS A 80 -0.48 -10.34 -30.47
CA LYS A 80 -0.18 -9.46 -29.34
C LYS A 80 1.21 -9.73 -28.72
N ARG A 81 1.79 -10.92 -28.88
CA ARG A 81 3.03 -11.33 -28.15
C ARG A 81 4.22 -10.41 -28.40
N THR A 82 4.28 -9.78 -29.57
CA THR A 82 5.38 -8.86 -29.90
C THR A 82 5.17 -7.46 -29.30
N ARG A 83 3.95 -7.16 -28.89
CA ARG A 83 3.54 -5.83 -28.41
C ARG A 83 3.43 -5.73 -26.90
N VAL A 84 3.15 -6.84 -26.21
CA VAL A 84 2.96 -6.85 -24.76
C VAL A 84 3.67 -8.05 -24.14
N LYS A 85 3.91 -8.00 -22.84
CA LYS A 85 4.56 -9.08 -22.08
C LYS A 85 3.63 -10.29 -21.92
N ALA A 86 4.22 -11.48 -21.73
CA ALA A 86 3.48 -12.72 -21.48
C ALA A 86 2.48 -12.59 -20.33
N VAL A 87 2.84 -11.87 -19.25
CA VAL A 87 1.95 -11.65 -18.10
C VAL A 87 0.71 -10.84 -18.49
N THR A 88 0.84 -9.89 -19.42
CA THR A 88 -0.29 -9.11 -19.92
C THR A 88 -1.22 -10.02 -20.76
N LEU A 89 -0.64 -10.91 -21.56
CA LEU A 89 -1.42 -11.88 -22.34
C LEU A 89 -2.25 -12.80 -21.45
N SER A 90 -1.69 -13.21 -20.31
CA SER A 90 -2.42 -14.01 -19.32
C SER A 90 -3.66 -13.26 -18.81
N GLY A 91 -3.60 -11.93 -18.72
CA GLY A 91 -4.75 -11.09 -18.34
C GLY A 91 -5.91 -11.19 -19.32
N PHE A 92 -5.59 -11.25 -20.63
CA PHE A 92 -6.62 -11.43 -21.66
C PHE A 92 -7.32 -12.79 -21.51
N ARG A 93 -6.53 -13.87 -21.24
CA ARG A 93 -7.12 -15.20 -20.97
C ARG A 93 -8.04 -15.16 -19.74
N SER A 94 -7.62 -14.50 -18.67
CA SER A 94 -8.44 -14.35 -17.46
C SER A 94 -9.75 -13.62 -17.75
N ALA A 95 -9.72 -12.59 -18.59
CA ALA A 95 -10.91 -11.84 -18.99
C ALA A 95 -11.88 -12.72 -19.79
N ILE A 96 -11.37 -13.55 -20.71
CA ILE A 96 -12.22 -14.48 -21.47
C ILE A 96 -12.85 -15.51 -20.52
N LYS A 97 -12.08 -16.09 -19.60
CA LYS A 97 -12.59 -17.05 -18.63
C LYS A 97 -13.70 -16.42 -17.75
N ASP A 98 -13.49 -15.16 -17.33
CA ASP A 98 -14.51 -14.42 -16.57
C ASP A 98 -15.77 -14.20 -17.41
N LEU A 99 -15.62 -13.91 -18.71
CA LEU A 99 -16.76 -13.71 -19.62
C LEU A 99 -17.60 -14.98 -19.75
N TYR A 100 -16.97 -16.14 -19.86
CA TYR A 100 -17.67 -17.42 -19.79
C TYR A 100 -18.40 -17.62 -18.45
N UNK A 101 -17.82 -17.24 -17.43
CA UNK A 101 -18.29 -17.28 -16.23
C UNK A 101 -19.46 -16.53 -16.01
N THR A 102 -19.36 -15.29 -16.44
CA THR A 102 -20.46 -14.34 -16.29
C THR A 102 -21.70 -14.71 -17.13
N ARG A 103 -21.47 -15.34 -18.25
CA ARG A 103 -22.56 -15.74 -19.16
C ARG A 103 -23.08 -17.15 -18.86
N GLU A 104 -22.59 -17.79 -17.83
CA GLU A 104 -22.97 -19.15 -17.40
C GLU A 104 -22.77 -20.17 -18.53
N LEU A 105 -21.68 -20.06 -19.26
CA LEU A 105 -21.31 -20.95 -20.36
C LEU A 105 -20.12 -21.83 -19.97
N UNK A 106 -19.85 -22.92 -20.35
CA UNK A 106 -18.97 -23.67 -20.21
C UNK A 106 -17.89 -23.19 -20.73
N LEU A 107 -16.90 -23.35 -20.10
CA LEU A 107 -15.57 -22.94 -20.57
C LEU A 107 -14.91 -24.04 -21.38
N PRO A 108 -14.55 -23.80 -22.62
CA PRO A 108 -13.77 -24.78 -23.41
C PRO A 108 -12.50 -25.19 -22.68
N VAL A 109 -12.19 -26.50 -22.69
CA VAL A 109 -11.06 -27.07 -21.96
C VAL A 109 -9.72 -26.45 -22.40
N GLU A 110 -9.65 -26.01 -23.62
CA GLU A 110 -8.46 -25.38 -24.24
C GLU A 110 -8.04 -24.12 -23.48
N TYR A 111 -8.98 -23.36 -22.89
CA TYR A 111 -8.64 -22.18 -22.08
C TYR A 111 -7.96 -22.54 -20.76
N GLY A 112 -8.01 -23.80 -20.38
CA GLY A 112 -7.31 -24.34 -19.19
C GLY A 112 -5.93 -24.86 -19.53
N GLU A 113 -5.79 -26.19 -19.52
CA GLU A 113 -4.53 -26.89 -19.72
C GLU A 113 -3.96 -26.68 -21.14
N GLY A 114 -4.82 -26.70 -22.17
CA GLY A 114 -4.40 -26.55 -23.57
C GLY A 114 -3.57 -25.31 -23.79
N MET A 115 -3.97 -24.19 -23.20
CA MET A 115 -3.24 -22.94 -23.37
C MET A 115 -1.95 -22.83 -22.57
N LYS A 116 -1.68 -23.74 -21.63
CA LYS A 116 -0.40 -23.76 -20.91
C LYS A 116 0.77 -23.86 -21.89
N ARG A 117 0.62 -24.69 -22.95
CA ARG A 117 1.68 -24.90 -23.94
C ARG A 117 1.98 -23.62 -24.73
N ILE A 118 0.94 -22.91 -25.21
CA ILE A 118 1.15 -21.66 -25.97
C ILE A 118 1.76 -20.58 -25.08
N PHE A 119 1.31 -20.47 -23.80
CA PHE A 119 1.88 -19.51 -22.88
C PHE A 119 3.33 -19.84 -22.51
N SER A 120 3.69 -21.12 -22.41
CA SER A 120 5.07 -21.55 -22.19
C SER A 120 5.94 -21.15 -23.38
N GLY A 121 5.46 -21.38 -24.61
CA GLY A 121 6.15 -20.95 -25.82
C GLY A 121 6.36 -19.43 -25.87
N ILE A 122 5.32 -18.66 -25.55
CA ILE A 122 5.41 -17.19 -25.52
C ILE A 122 6.47 -16.74 -24.52
N LYS A 123 6.53 -17.35 -23.34
CA LYS A 123 7.50 -17.00 -22.29
C LYS A 123 8.94 -17.31 -22.75
N ARG A 124 9.15 -18.42 -23.47
CA ARG A 124 10.47 -18.73 -24.05
C ARG A 124 10.90 -17.69 -25.07
N UNK A 125 9.98 -17.42 -25.76
CA UNK A 125 10.18 -16.54 -26.68
C UNK A 125 10.54 -15.28 -26.17
N GLU A 126 9.89 -14.79 -25.19
CA GLU A 126 10.19 -13.55 -24.48
C GLU A 126 11.57 -13.60 -23.79
N ALA A 127 11.90 -14.72 -23.16
CA ALA A 127 13.18 -14.90 -22.48
C ALA A 127 14.36 -14.84 -23.47
N GLU A 128 14.24 -15.48 -24.61
CA GLU A 128 15.27 -15.46 -25.66
C GLU A 128 15.50 -14.05 -26.20
N THR A 129 14.42 -13.32 -26.44
CA THR A 129 14.47 -11.91 -26.87
C THR A 129 15.19 -11.05 -25.81
N ASN A 130 14.86 -11.26 -24.53
CA ASN A 130 15.50 -10.53 -23.43
C ASN A 130 16.99 -10.85 -23.32
N GLN A 131 17.37 -12.12 -23.53
CA GLN A 131 18.76 -12.57 -23.46
C GLN A 131 19.59 -11.99 -24.60
N SER A 132 18.99 -11.77 -25.77
CA SER A 132 19.70 -11.21 -26.94
C SER A 132 19.89 -9.69 -26.85
N GLY A 133 19.56 -9.06 -25.72
CA GLY A 133 19.79 -7.64 -25.50
C GLY A 133 18.65 -6.71 -25.89
N SER A 134 17.55 -7.28 -26.40
CA SER A 134 16.34 -6.50 -26.75
C SER A 134 15.33 -6.52 -25.61
N ALA A 135 15.81 -6.54 -24.37
CA ALA A 135 14.98 -6.72 -23.19
C ALA A 135 13.91 -5.62 -23.06
N LYS A 136 12.67 -6.04 -22.99
CA LYS A 136 11.58 -5.15 -22.58
C LYS A 136 11.80 -4.82 -21.10
N ASN A 137 11.58 -3.57 -20.73
CA ASN A 137 11.77 -3.07 -19.35
C ASN A 137 11.31 -4.10 -18.31
N SER A 138 12.21 -4.44 -17.41
CA SER A 138 12.02 -5.51 -16.42
C SER A 138 11.07 -5.14 -15.26
N GLY A 139 10.40 -4.00 -15.36
CA GLY A 139 9.54 -3.48 -14.29
C GLY A 139 10.32 -2.60 -13.33
N LYS A 140 9.62 -2.06 -12.34
CA LYS A 140 10.21 -1.09 -11.41
C LYS A 140 11.23 -1.77 -10.47
N GLN A 141 12.36 -1.10 -10.27
CA GLN A 141 13.46 -1.55 -9.41
C GLN A 141 13.08 -1.43 -7.93
N PRO A 142 13.70 -2.21 -7.03
CA PRO A 142 13.58 -1.97 -5.58
C PRO A 142 14.14 -0.59 -5.23
N LEU A 143 13.43 0.17 -4.41
CA LEU A 143 13.89 1.47 -3.93
C LEU A 143 15.07 1.25 -3.00
N THR A 144 16.22 1.86 -3.27
CA THR A 144 17.36 1.75 -2.35
C THR A 144 17.07 2.52 -1.06
N TYR A 145 17.69 2.11 0.04
CA TYR A 145 17.51 2.80 1.33
C TYR A 145 18.01 4.25 1.25
N SER A 146 19.11 4.50 0.52
CA SER A 146 19.62 5.86 0.31
C SER A 146 18.58 6.75 -0.38
N LEU A 147 17.99 6.25 -1.47
CA LEU A 147 16.97 7.01 -2.20
C LEU A 147 15.70 7.17 -1.35
N TYR A 148 15.34 6.15 -0.53
CA TYR A 148 14.23 6.27 0.41
C TYR A 148 14.45 7.44 1.38
N LYS A 149 15.65 7.57 1.94
CA LYS A 149 15.99 8.68 2.86
C LYS A 149 15.90 10.03 2.17
N GLU A 150 16.39 10.12 0.92
CA GLU A 150 16.29 11.35 0.12
C GLU A 150 14.82 11.71 -0.15
N LEU A 151 14.00 10.72 -0.50
CA LEU A 151 12.56 10.93 -0.70
C LEU A 151 11.86 11.34 0.59
N CYS A 152 12.26 10.80 1.74
CA CYS A 152 11.72 11.22 3.04
C CYS A 152 12.03 12.69 3.31
N SER A 153 13.27 13.12 3.05
CA SER A 153 13.67 14.53 3.20
C SER A 153 12.85 15.42 2.25
N ALA A 154 12.68 14.99 1.01
CA ALA A 154 11.93 15.76 0.00
C ALA A 154 10.44 15.85 0.32
N THR A 155 9.83 14.73 0.74
CA THR A 155 8.40 14.71 1.07
C THR A 155 8.10 15.48 2.36
N LEU A 156 9.00 15.46 3.33
CA LEU A 156 8.86 16.22 4.56
C LEU A 156 8.72 17.73 4.27
N LYS A 157 9.49 18.22 3.30
CA LYS A 157 9.52 19.64 2.92
C LYS A 157 8.38 20.02 1.96
N ARG A 158 7.63 19.04 1.45
CA ARG A 158 6.61 19.27 0.44
C ARG A 158 5.40 20.00 1.04
N ASN A 159 4.85 20.96 0.28
CA ASN A 159 3.69 21.74 0.73
C ASN A 159 2.38 21.00 0.41
N ASP A 160 2.16 19.86 1.09
CA ASP A 160 0.93 19.08 0.97
C ASP A 160 0.40 18.62 2.34
N CYS A 161 0.69 19.41 3.37
CA CYS A 161 0.25 19.16 4.75
C CYS A 161 0.68 17.79 5.28
N GLY A 162 1.87 17.31 4.85
CA GLY A 162 2.43 16.05 5.32
C GLY A 162 1.87 14.81 4.67
N PHE A 163 0.98 14.95 3.68
CA PHE A 163 0.30 13.81 3.05
C PHE A 163 1.30 12.83 2.41
N SER A 164 2.15 13.34 1.51
CA SER A 164 3.09 12.46 0.78
C SER A 164 4.10 11.83 1.73
N HIS A 165 4.53 12.57 2.74
CA HIS A 165 5.51 12.11 3.72
C HIS A 165 4.94 10.96 4.55
N LEU A 166 3.74 11.14 5.11
CA LEU A 166 3.11 10.06 5.89
C LEU A 166 2.78 8.85 5.00
N PHE A 167 2.31 9.08 3.78
CA PHE A 167 1.99 7.96 2.88
C PHE A 167 3.26 7.13 2.58
N LEU A 168 4.38 7.80 2.26
CA LEU A 168 5.66 7.15 1.98
C LEU A 168 6.17 6.35 3.18
N THR A 169 6.24 6.99 4.36
CA THR A 169 6.75 6.34 5.57
C THR A 169 5.84 5.20 6.04
N THR A 170 4.52 5.34 5.83
CA THR A 170 3.56 4.28 6.14
C THR A 170 3.79 3.06 5.23
N GLN A 171 3.91 3.29 3.93
CA GLN A 171 4.11 2.19 2.99
C GLN A 171 5.42 1.45 3.26
N TRP A 172 6.49 2.18 3.58
CA TRP A 172 7.79 1.61 3.91
C TRP A 172 7.71 0.80 5.20
N ASN A 173 7.26 1.43 6.29
CA ASN A 173 7.27 0.80 7.62
C ASN A 173 6.32 -0.41 7.70
N LEU A 174 5.17 -0.37 7.03
CA LEU A 174 4.24 -1.51 7.00
C LEU A 174 4.59 -2.54 5.91
N MET A 175 5.55 -2.25 5.04
CA MET A 175 5.98 -3.14 3.96
C MET A 175 4.81 -3.56 3.07
N CYS A 176 3.86 -2.66 2.84
CA CYS A 176 2.59 -3.00 2.21
C CYS A 176 2.41 -2.32 0.84
N ARG A 177 1.35 -2.69 0.16
CA ARG A 177 1.00 -2.06 -1.13
C ARG A 177 0.38 -0.69 -0.89
N SER A 178 0.53 0.23 -1.84
CA SER A 178 -0.10 1.55 -1.75
C SER A 178 -1.63 1.47 -1.63
N VAL A 179 -2.24 0.43 -2.21
CA VAL A 179 -3.69 0.22 -2.05
C VAL A 179 -4.04 -0.13 -0.59
N SER A 180 -3.15 -0.80 0.13
CA SER A 180 -3.38 -1.09 1.55
C SER A 180 -3.23 0.18 2.40
N VAL A 181 -2.25 1.03 2.06
CA VAL A 181 -2.06 2.32 2.76
C VAL A 181 -3.32 3.19 2.64
N GLN A 182 -3.89 3.30 1.43
CA GLN A 182 -5.05 4.18 1.21
C GLN A 182 -6.30 3.72 1.96
N THR A 183 -6.38 2.43 2.36
CA THR A 183 -7.55 1.90 3.08
C THR A 183 -7.42 2.01 4.59
N LEU A 184 -6.29 2.48 5.11
CA LEU A 184 -6.07 2.61 6.55
C LEU A 184 -7.06 3.62 7.15
N GLN A 185 -7.57 3.25 8.34
CA GLN A 185 -8.46 4.09 9.12
C GLN A 185 -7.89 4.29 10.51
N THR A 186 -8.29 5.35 11.18
CA THR A 186 -7.79 5.68 12.51
C THR A 186 -8.04 4.56 13.53
N GLN A 187 -9.16 3.83 13.38
CA GLN A 187 -9.48 2.71 14.27
C GLN A 187 -8.61 1.47 14.04
N HIS A 188 -7.80 1.44 12.96
CA HIS A 188 -6.88 0.32 12.71
C HIS A 188 -5.62 0.39 13.56
N PHE A 189 -5.40 1.48 14.29
CA PHE A 189 -4.20 1.70 15.08
C PHE A 189 -4.49 1.56 16.57
N LEU A 190 -3.51 0.99 17.27
CA LEU A 190 -3.59 0.85 18.72
C LEU A 190 -2.19 1.00 19.31
N PRO A 191 -2.07 1.57 20.52
CA PRO A 191 -0.75 1.66 21.16
C PRO A 191 -0.30 0.28 21.59
N LYS A 192 0.99 0.05 21.46
CA LYS A 192 1.68 -1.15 21.91
C LYS A 192 2.90 -0.70 22.72
N ASP A 193 3.45 -1.60 23.52
CA ASP A 193 4.61 -1.29 24.34
C ASP A 193 5.78 -0.88 23.44
N GLY A 194 6.14 0.39 23.45
CA GLY A 194 7.24 0.97 22.67
C GLY A 194 6.97 1.07 21.16
N SER A 195 5.73 0.84 20.69
CA SER A 195 5.42 0.86 19.27
C SER A 195 3.95 1.21 19.01
N VAL A 196 3.58 1.33 17.75
CA VAL A 196 2.19 1.45 17.30
C VAL A 196 1.82 0.19 16.53
N GLY A 197 0.75 -0.49 16.93
CA GLY A 197 0.21 -1.63 16.21
C GLY A 197 -0.73 -1.17 15.10
N ALA A 198 -0.57 -1.72 13.89
CA ALA A 198 -1.47 -1.47 12.76
C ALA A 198 -2.14 -2.79 12.37
N LEU A 199 -3.47 -2.80 12.34
CA LEU A 199 -4.27 -3.96 11.98
C LEU A 199 -4.78 -3.83 10.55
N PHE A 200 -4.62 -4.88 9.75
CA PHE A 200 -5.22 -4.96 8.41
C PHE A 200 -6.34 -5.99 8.43
N PHE A 201 -7.57 -5.54 8.26
CA PHE A 201 -8.73 -6.43 8.19
C PHE A 201 -8.91 -7.01 6.79
N LYS A 202 -8.44 -6.29 5.77
CA LYS A 202 -8.61 -6.69 4.38
C LYS A 202 -7.39 -6.24 3.57
N THR A 203 -6.83 -7.16 2.79
CA THR A 203 -5.71 -6.86 1.88
C THR A 203 -6.01 -7.41 0.49
N LYS A 204 -5.18 -7.10 -0.49
CA LYS A 204 -5.37 -7.60 -1.86
C LYS A 204 -5.36 -9.13 -1.93
N THR A 205 -4.58 -9.77 -1.07
CA THR A 205 -4.47 -11.24 -1.01
C THR A 205 -5.42 -11.88 0.00
N ASN A 206 -6.15 -11.07 0.76
CA ASN A 206 -7.13 -11.50 1.75
C ASN A 206 -8.34 -10.58 1.64
N GLN A 207 -9.07 -10.69 0.53
CA GLN A 207 -10.23 -9.85 0.24
C GLN A 207 -11.43 -10.19 1.14
N GLU A 208 -11.47 -11.43 1.63
CA GLU A 208 -12.54 -11.92 2.49
C GLU A 208 -12.32 -11.58 3.97
N GLY A 209 -11.13 -11.08 4.33
CA GLY A 209 -10.83 -10.72 5.71
C GLY A 209 -10.66 -11.90 6.65
N SER A 210 -10.43 -13.08 6.10
CA SER A 210 -10.33 -14.33 6.88
C SER A 210 -8.93 -14.62 7.43
N GLY A 211 -7.94 -13.80 7.06
CA GLY A 211 -6.55 -14.02 7.47
C GLY A 211 -6.24 -13.55 8.89
N PRO A 212 -5.02 -13.79 9.36
CA PRO A 212 -4.60 -13.40 10.72
C PRO A 212 -4.71 -11.89 10.92
N ARG A 213 -5.10 -11.51 12.14
CA ARG A 213 -5.31 -10.10 12.54
C ARG A 213 -4.28 -9.63 13.54
N ASP A 214 -3.12 -10.24 13.58
CA ASP A 214 -2.04 -9.80 14.45
C ASP A 214 -1.55 -8.42 14.00
N PRO A 215 -1.34 -7.47 14.93
CA PRO A 215 -0.88 -6.15 14.56
C PRO A 215 0.55 -6.18 14.01
N ARG A 216 0.80 -5.35 13.02
CA ARG A 216 2.15 -5.06 12.55
C ARG A 216 2.69 -3.90 13.39
N HIS A 217 3.87 -4.10 13.98
CA HIS A 217 4.47 -3.14 14.89
C HIS A 217 5.29 -2.09 14.13
N ILE A 218 4.93 -0.82 14.33
CA ILE A 218 5.65 0.32 13.77
C ILE A 218 6.44 0.96 14.90
N TYR A 219 7.75 1.09 14.72
CA TYR A 219 8.65 1.67 15.71
C TYR A 219 9.09 3.07 15.33
N SER A 220 9.30 3.91 16.33
CA SER A 220 9.92 5.21 16.17
C SER A 220 11.40 5.06 15.82
N ASN A 221 11.94 6.02 15.08
CA ASN A 221 13.39 6.17 14.93
C ASN A 221 13.77 7.57 15.42
N PRO A 222 14.03 7.73 16.73
CA PRO A 222 14.38 9.05 17.26
C PRO A 222 15.73 9.58 16.78
N HIS A 223 16.56 8.71 16.20
CA HIS A 223 17.87 9.12 15.66
C HIS A 223 17.78 9.66 14.23
N ASN A 224 16.64 9.47 13.56
CA ASN A 224 16.44 9.97 12.20
C ASN A 224 14.99 10.43 12.01
N PRO A 225 14.65 11.63 12.50
CA PRO A 225 13.26 12.10 12.45
C PRO A 225 12.68 12.23 11.03
N SER A 226 13.54 12.41 10.01
CA SER A 226 13.04 12.50 8.63
C SER A 226 12.44 11.18 8.13
N THR A 227 12.85 10.03 8.66
CA THR A 227 12.31 8.71 8.28
C THR A 227 11.37 8.16 9.35
N CYS A 228 11.24 8.82 10.49
CA CYS A 228 10.45 8.33 11.62
C CYS A 228 8.94 8.43 11.34
N TRP A 229 8.26 7.29 11.39
CA TRP A 229 6.81 7.26 11.15
C TRP A 229 6.02 8.03 12.21
N ILE A 230 6.44 7.98 13.48
CA ILE A 230 5.73 8.67 14.58
C ILE A 230 5.81 10.20 14.35
N THR A 231 6.99 10.72 14.02
CA THR A 231 7.16 12.14 13.68
C THR A 231 6.31 12.51 12.47
N SER A 232 6.31 11.66 11.45
CA SER A 232 5.54 11.85 10.22
C SER A 232 4.03 11.91 10.52
N LEU A 233 3.53 10.99 11.35
CA LEU A 233 2.11 10.98 11.76
C LEU A 233 1.75 12.23 12.54
N GLY A 234 2.60 12.62 13.51
CA GLY A 234 2.37 13.84 14.31
C GLY A 234 2.29 15.07 13.44
N ALA A 235 3.24 15.24 12.51
CA ALA A 235 3.27 16.38 11.59
C ALA A 235 2.00 16.40 10.70
N TYR A 236 1.63 15.23 10.16
CA TYR A 236 0.45 15.13 9.29
C TYR A 236 -0.83 15.49 10.04
N LEU A 237 -1.03 14.93 11.23
CA LEU A 237 -2.25 15.19 12.02
C LEU A 237 -2.31 16.66 12.48
N ALA A 238 -1.17 17.24 12.86
CA ALA A 238 -1.12 18.66 13.25
C ALA A 238 -1.45 19.59 12.07
N CYS A 239 -1.00 19.23 10.86
CA CYS A 239 -1.31 20.00 9.65
C CYS A 239 -2.74 19.77 9.15
N ASN A 240 -3.44 18.76 9.66
CA ASN A 240 -4.79 18.39 9.22
C ASN A 240 -5.74 18.24 10.42
N PRO A 241 -5.97 19.33 11.20
CA PRO A 241 -6.72 19.23 12.44
C PRO A 241 -8.21 18.89 12.26
N ARG A 242 -8.72 18.94 11.03
CA ARG A 242 -10.11 18.59 10.72
C ARG A 242 -10.33 17.08 10.53
N ILE A 243 -9.27 16.27 10.55
CA ILE A 243 -9.41 14.82 10.40
C ILE A 243 -10.22 14.28 11.60
N GLN A 244 -11.27 13.53 11.27
CA GLN A 244 -12.16 12.87 12.21
C GLN A 244 -11.91 11.36 12.20
N PRO A 245 -12.39 10.59 13.19
CA PRO A 245 -12.30 9.13 13.13
C PRO A 245 -12.82 8.58 11.80
N GLY A 246 -12.04 7.73 11.18
CA GLY A 246 -12.33 7.19 9.84
C GLY A 246 -11.06 7.13 9.00
N PRO A 247 -11.17 7.40 7.68
CA PRO A 247 -10.00 7.28 6.80
C PRO A 247 -8.81 8.12 7.27
N LEU A 248 -7.64 7.49 7.35
CA LEU A 248 -6.40 8.22 7.69
C LEU A 248 -6.06 9.25 6.61
N PHE A 249 -6.32 8.90 5.35
CA PHE A 249 -6.08 9.77 4.20
C PHE A 249 -7.41 10.11 3.53
N PRO A 250 -8.17 11.07 4.06
CA PRO A 250 -9.46 11.41 3.48
C PRO A 250 -9.34 12.04 2.08
N GLY A 251 -10.44 12.04 1.35
CA GLY A 251 -10.50 12.55 -0.02
C GLY A 251 -10.40 11.46 -1.06
N SER A 252 -10.47 11.85 -2.33
CA SER A 252 -10.52 10.90 -3.44
C SER A 252 -9.14 10.32 -3.75
N GLU A 253 -9.12 9.02 -3.97
CA GLU A 253 -7.99 8.26 -4.53
C GLU A 253 -6.61 8.61 -3.95
N PRO A 254 -6.37 8.43 -2.63
CA PRO A 254 -5.07 8.77 -2.02
C PRO A 254 -3.88 8.09 -2.72
N LYS A 255 -4.04 6.83 -3.13
CA LYS A 255 -3.01 6.08 -3.85
C LYS A 255 -2.58 6.79 -5.15
N VAL A 256 -3.56 7.34 -5.89
CA VAL A 256 -3.28 8.04 -7.15
C VAL A 256 -2.60 9.39 -6.88
N ARG A 257 -3.09 10.13 -5.87
CA ARG A 257 -2.47 11.40 -5.45
C ARG A 257 -1.01 11.20 -5.04
N PHE A 258 -0.76 10.18 -4.22
CA PHE A 258 0.60 9.83 -3.81
C PHE A 258 1.46 9.41 -5.01
N GLY A 259 0.91 8.61 -5.92
CA GLY A 259 1.62 8.18 -7.12
C GLY A 259 2.08 9.34 -7.99
N LYS A 260 1.25 10.39 -8.10
CA LYS A 260 1.60 11.61 -8.84
C LYS A 260 2.72 12.38 -8.13
N ALA A 261 2.62 12.54 -6.81
CA ALA A 261 3.64 13.24 -6.01
C ALA A 261 4.99 12.50 -6.09
N LEU A 262 4.98 11.18 -5.95
CA LEU A 262 6.18 10.36 -6.04
C LEU A 262 6.83 10.48 -7.41
N ARG A 263 6.03 10.41 -8.48
CA ARG A 263 6.54 10.54 -9.85
C ARG A 263 7.23 11.90 -10.07
N SER A 264 6.63 12.97 -9.55
CA SER A 264 7.21 14.31 -9.64
C SER A 264 8.58 14.38 -8.95
N LEU A 265 8.70 13.79 -7.77
CA LEU A 265 9.97 13.75 -7.03
C LEU A 265 11.01 12.89 -7.76
N LEU A 266 10.62 11.72 -8.23
CA LEU A 266 11.52 10.83 -8.99
C LEU A 266 11.96 11.45 -10.31
N HIS A 267 11.11 12.27 -10.93
CA HIS A 267 11.44 12.99 -12.16
C HIS A 267 12.55 14.03 -11.90
N LYS A 268 12.47 14.73 -10.79
CA LYS A 268 13.53 15.69 -10.38
C LYS A 268 14.88 14.99 -10.20
N GLU A 269 14.85 13.74 -9.72
CA GLU A 269 16.05 12.92 -9.56
C GLU A 269 16.48 12.19 -10.85
N GLY A 270 15.68 12.28 -11.93
CA GLY A 270 15.97 11.62 -13.20
C GLY A 270 15.77 10.11 -13.19
N VAL A 271 15.05 9.56 -12.21
CA VAL A 271 14.91 8.10 -12.02
C VAL A 271 13.46 7.60 -12.12
N GLU A 272 12.55 8.39 -12.65
CA GLU A 272 11.12 8.07 -12.71
C GLU A 272 10.81 6.83 -13.57
N LYS A 273 11.70 6.48 -14.50
CA LYS A 273 11.55 5.28 -15.33
C LYS A 273 11.83 4.01 -14.53
N SER A 274 12.79 4.09 -13.59
CA SER A 274 13.27 2.95 -12.79
C SER A 274 12.39 2.66 -11.57
N TYR A 275 11.76 3.68 -10.98
CA TYR A 275 11.08 3.55 -9.69
C TYR A 275 9.62 3.99 -9.77
N GLY A 276 8.84 3.58 -8.77
CA GLY A 276 7.42 3.91 -8.63
C GLY A 276 6.89 3.38 -7.29
N THR A 277 5.59 3.42 -7.08
CA THR A 277 4.99 3.00 -5.80
C THR A 277 5.30 1.54 -5.44
N HIS A 278 5.42 0.65 -6.42
CA HIS A 278 5.79 -0.75 -6.17
C HIS A 278 7.25 -0.91 -5.73
N SER A 279 8.11 0.06 -6.08
CA SER A 279 9.52 0.08 -5.69
C SER A 279 9.71 0.18 -4.18
N ILE A 280 8.79 0.87 -3.50
CA ILE A 280 8.87 1.07 -2.05
C ILE A 280 8.80 -0.28 -1.33
N ARG A 281 7.80 -1.09 -1.67
CA ARG A 281 7.62 -2.41 -1.03
C ARG A 281 8.76 -3.37 -1.36
N LYS A 282 9.22 -3.37 -2.62
CA LYS A 282 10.39 -4.16 -3.03
C LYS A 282 11.64 -3.70 -2.27
N GLY A 283 11.80 -2.38 -2.17
CA GLY A 283 12.96 -1.76 -1.53
C GLY A 283 13.08 -2.10 -0.07
N VAL A 284 11.98 -1.97 0.69
CA VAL A 284 12.02 -2.26 2.13
C VAL A 284 12.27 -3.75 2.40
N ALA A 285 11.70 -4.64 1.58
CA ALA A 285 11.96 -6.08 1.71
C ALA A 285 13.44 -6.39 1.42
N THR A 286 14.01 -5.78 0.38
CA THR A 286 15.43 -5.93 0.04
C THR A 286 16.32 -5.38 1.17
N PHE A 287 15.97 -4.21 1.69
CA PHE A 287 16.69 -3.58 2.81
C PHE A 287 16.68 -4.49 4.04
N ALA A 288 15.52 -5.04 4.40
CA ALA A 288 15.37 -5.91 5.57
C ALA A 288 16.18 -7.19 5.44
N CYS A 289 16.23 -7.77 4.22
CA CYS A 289 16.94 -9.04 3.99
C CYS A 289 18.44 -8.85 3.74
N GLY A 290 18.86 -7.66 3.32
CA GLY A 290 20.21 -7.42 2.83
C GLY A 290 21.22 -6.92 3.85
N GLY A 291 20.79 -6.63 5.07
CA GLY A 291 21.60 -5.83 5.98
C GLY A 291 22.68 -6.58 6.75
N SER A 292 22.44 -7.84 7.10
CA SER A 292 23.33 -8.54 8.07
C SER A 292 22.91 -9.99 8.21
N THR A 293 23.85 -10.83 8.62
CA THR A 293 23.57 -12.22 9.02
C THR A 293 22.70 -12.28 10.29
N GLY A 294 22.65 -11.19 11.07
CA GLY A 294 21.77 -11.05 12.23
C GLY A 294 20.42 -10.40 11.89
N GLY A 295 20.07 -10.29 10.61
CA GLY A 295 18.83 -9.65 10.17
C GLY A 295 17.57 -10.50 10.35
N PRO A 296 16.40 -9.94 10.02
CA PRO A 296 15.13 -10.66 10.16
C PRO A 296 15.06 -11.90 9.28
N SER A 297 14.32 -12.90 9.73
CA SER A 297 14.08 -14.09 8.92
C SER A 297 13.28 -13.76 7.66
N ILE A 298 13.52 -14.49 6.58
CA ILE A 298 12.74 -14.33 5.33
C ILE A 298 11.25 -14.63 5.58
N VAL A 299 10.96 -15.50 6.55
CA VAL A 299 9.57 -15.81 6.93
C VAL A 299 8.88 -14.55 7.49
N SER A 300 9.54 -13.84 8.41
CA SER A 300 9.00 -12.58 8.97
C SER A 300 8.74 -11.55 7.87
N VAL A 301 9.68 -11.41 6.94
CA VAL A 301 9.55 -10.49 5.79
C VAL A 301 8.35 -10.89 4.92
N CYS A 302 8.22 -12.17 4.60
CA CYS A 302 7.10 -12.66 3.77
C CYS A 302 5.75 -12.42 4.45
N LEU A 303 5.65 -12.72 5.76
CA LEU A 303 4.41 -12.53 6.52
C LEU A 303 4.01 -11.05 6.56
N ARG A 304 4.96 -10.16 6.86
CA ARG A 304 4.69 -8.72 6.94
C ARG A 304 4.31 -8.14 5.58
N CYS A 305 4.96 -8.60 4.51
CA CYS A 305 4.60 -8.20 3.14
C CYS A 305 3.27 -8.80 2.68
N GLY A 306 2.77 -9.84 3.34
CA GLY A 306 1.59 -10.58 2.87
C GLY A 306 1.90 -11.37 1.61
N TRP A 307 3.10 -11.93 1.52
CA TRP A 307 3.49 -12.87 0.45
C TRP A 307 3.21 -14.30 0.89
N SER A 308 2.75 -15.13 -0.02
CA SER A 308 2.53 -16.55 0.26
C SER A 308 3.89 -17.28 0.32
N LEU A 309 4.03 -18.11 1.34
CA LEU A 309 5.16 -19.03 1.46
C LEU A 309 4.87 -20.36 0.75
N GLY A 310 3.62 -20.54 0.31
CA GLY A 310 3.16 -21.72 -0.42
C GLY A 310 2.66 -22.85 0.46
N GLY A 311 1.49 -23.33 0.15
CA GLY A 311 0.90 -24.56 0.69
C GLY A 311 0.89 -24.66 2.22
N VAL A 312 1.49 -25.71 2.72
CA VAL A 312 1.51 -26.06 4.14
C VAL A 312 2.22 -25.00 5.00
N GLN A 313 3.26 -24.39 4.44
CA GLN A 313 4.06 -23.38 5.17
C GLN A 313 3.23 -22.18 5.64
N ASP A 314 2.26 -21.74 4.82
CA ASP A 314 1.39 -20.61 5.17
C ASP A 314 0.53 -20.90 6.41
N ARG A 315 0.33 -22.18 6.73
CA ARG A 315 -0.47 -22.61 7.87
C ARG A 315 0.32 -22.59 9.19
N TYR A 316 1.63 -22.87 9.13
CA TYR A 316 2.47 -23.03 10.33
C TYR A 316 3.17 -21.75 10.77
N PHE A 317 3.47 -20.84 9.85
CA PHE A 317 4.29 -19.65 10.15
C PHE A 317 3.47 -18.37 10.35
N ARG A 318 2.24 -18.49 10.79
CA ARG A 318 1.31 -17.35 10.92
C ARG A 318 1.62 -16.39 12.05
N TYR A 319 2.27 -16.85 13.11
CA TYR A 319 2.27 -16.14 14.40
C TYR A 319 3.66 -15.92 14.96
N GLU A 320 4.51 -15.29 14.20
CA GLU A 320 5.83 -14.94 14.69
C GLU A 320 5.83 -13.47 15.15
N ALA A 321 5.10 -13.19 16.25
CA ALA A 321 4.96 -11.83 16.77
C ALA A 321 6.33 -11.21 17.12
N ALA A 322 7.22 -11.99 17.70
CA ALA A 322 8.59 -11.55 18.03
C ALA A 322 9.36 -11.21 16.74
N GLY A 323 9.17 -12.00 15.70
CA GLY A 323 9.76 -11.72 14.38
C GLY A 323 9.26 -10.42 13.78
N ASP A 324 7.97 -10.12 13.93
CA ASP A 324 7.39 -8.87 13.43
C ASP A 324 7.93 -7.65 14.19
N GLN A 325 8.13 -7.77 15.51
CA GLN A 325 8.69 -6.69 16.31
C GLN A 325 10.15 -6.40 15.89
N PHE A 326 10.96 -7.43 15.74
CA PHE A 326 12.33 -7.29 15.27
C PHE A 326 12.36 -6.63 13.88
N LEU A 327 11.56 -7.16 12.97
CA LEU A 327 11.46 -6.61 11.60
C LEU A 327 10.98 -5.15 11.61
N GLY A 328 10.02 -4.83 12.46
CA GLY A 328 9.51 -3.45 12.61
C GLY A 328 10.63 -2.48 12.99
N ARG A 329 11.51 -2.88 13.91
CA ARG A 329 12.67 -2.05 14.31
C ARG A 329 13.67 -1.90 13.16
N VAL A 330 13.92 -2.98 12.42
CA VAL A 330 14.86 -2.96 11.28
C VAL A 330 14.37 -1.99 10.21
N VAL A 331 13.09 -2.08 9.81
CA VAL A 331 12.58 -1.23 8.72
C VAL A 331 12.41 0.23 9.15
N ALA A 332 12.27 0.49 10.46
CA ALA A 332 12.32 1.86 11.00
C ALA A 332 13.71 2.50 10.83
N GLY A 333 14.71 1.70 10.48
CA GLY A 333 16.08 2.17 10.28
C GLY A 333 16.94 2.15 11.54
N LEU A 334 16.49 1.46 12.60
CA LEU A 334 17.27 1.33 13.82
C LEU A 334 18.47 0.38 13.58
N PRO A 335 19.67 0.72 14.09
CA PRO A 335 20.88 -0.02 13.70
C PRO A 335 20.99 -1.36 14.45
N VAL A 336 20.89 -2.47 13.72
CA VAL A 336 21.08 -3.83 14.26
C VAL A 336 22.48 -3.95 14.86
N ASN A 337 22.60 -4.63 15.98
CA ASN A 337 23.85 -4.85 16.72
C ASN A 337 24.41 -3.58 17.41
N ASP A 338 23.54 -2.63 17.69
CA ASP A 338 23.89 -1.39 18.39
C ASP A 338 22.85 -1.18 19.50
N PHE A 339 23.24 -0.57 20.62
CA PHE A 339 22.29 -0.30 21.72
C PHE A 339 21.12 0.57 21.26
N LYS A 340 21.33 1.42 20.27
CA LYS A 340 20.29 2.26 19.66
C LYS A 340 19.17 1.46 19.00
N PHE A 341 19.38 0.18 18.75
CA PHE A 341 18.34 -0.69 18.18
C PHE A 341 17.14 -0.81 19.12
N ALA A 342 17.36 -0.70 20.43
CA ALA A 342 16.31 -0.79 21.44
C ALA A 342 15.67 0.57 21.77
N ALA A 343 16.00 1.62 21.02
CA ALA A 343 15.50 2.98 21.27
C ALA A 343 13.99 3.01 21.46
N LEU A 344 13.54 3.70 22.49
CA LEU A 344 12.13 3.94 22.73
C LEU A 344 11.68 5.21 21.96
N PRO A 345 10.39 5.33 21.63
CA PRO A 345 9.90 6.58 21.07
C PRO A 345 10.03 7.71 22.11
N PRO A 346 10.27 8.95 21.68
CA PRO A 346 10.17 10.07 22.62
C PRO A 346 8.83 10.02 23.34
N HIS A 347 8.84 10.23 24.65
CA HIS A 347 7.62 10.16 25.45
C HIS A 347 7.72 11.08 26.67
N PHE A 348 6.56 11.42 27.23
CA PHE A 348 6.49 12.27 28.41
C PHE A 348 6.59 11.43 29.69
N ILE A 349 7.26 11.95 30.69
CA ILE A 349 7.37 11.31 32.02
C ILE A 349 5.96 11.12 32.61
N ASN A 350 5.07 12.11 32.43
CA ASN A 350 3.70 12.06 32.91
C ASN A 350 2.71 12.44 31.81
N ASN A 351 2.12 11.46 31.17
CA ASN A 351 1.10 11.66 30.13
C ASN A 351 -0.22 12.24 30.70
N SER A 352 -0.42 12.19 32.02
CA SER A 352 -1.63 12.73 32.66
C SER A 352 -1.53 14.22 32.94
N ASP A 353 -0.39 14.85 32.68
CA ASP A 353 -0.21 16.29 32.86
C ASP A 353 -1.22 17.09 32.04
N GLU A 354 -1.80 18.13 32.65
CA GLU A 354 -2.83 18.96 32.01
C GLU A 354 -2.31 19.70 30.75
N LEU A 355 -1.04 20.13 30.77
CA LEU A 355 -0.46 20.80 29.60
C LEU A 355 -0.35 19.83 28.44
N VAL A 356 0.06 18.58 28.69
CA VAL A 356 0.14 17.52 27.65
C VAL A 356 -1.26 17.30 27.07
N LYS A 357 -2.26 17.07 27.92
CA LYS A 357 -3.63 16.82 27.50
C LYS A 357 -4.23 17.98 26.70
N SER A 358 -4.07 19.22 27.20
CA SER A 358 -4.63 20.40 26.54
C SER A 358 -3.94 20.66 25.19
N THR A 359 -2.64 20.43 25.10
CA THR A 359 -1.90 20.59 23.84
C THR A 359 -2.38 19.57 22.81
N ILE A 360 -2.61 18.31 23.22
CA ILE A 360 -3.16 17.27 22.32
C ILE A 360 -4.52 17.71 21.78
N HIS A 361 -5.40 18.28 22.62
CA HIS A 361 -6.72 18.75 22.18
C HIS A 361 -6.62 19.91 21.19
N VAL A 362 -5.61 20.77 21.32
CA VAL A 362 -5.39 21.89 20.39
C VAL A 362 -4.77 21.41 19.09
N MET A 363 -3.77 20.51 19.17
CA MET A 363 -3.02 20.06 18.00
C MET A 363 -3.80 19.04 17.17
N PHE A 364 -4.57 18.15 17.81
CA PHE A 364 -5.28 17.04 17.18
C PHE A 364 -6.75 16.99 17.57
N PRO A 365 -7.50 18.10 17.39
CA PRO A 365 -8.85 18.22 17.98
C PRO A 365 -9.86 17.17 17.52
N GLY A 366 -9.76 16.72 16.27
CA GLY A 366 -10.70 15.74 15.72
C GLY A 366 -10.51 14.32 16.24
N LEU A 367 -9.34 14.02 16.82
CA LEU A 367 -8.97 12.67 17.24
C LEU A 367 -8.65 12.56 18.74
N ALA A 368 -8.56 13.67 19.45
CA ALA A 368 -8.11 13.72 20.86
C ALA A 368 -8.97 12.88 21.79
N SER A 369 -10.26 12.66 21.46
CA SER A 369 -11.20 11.90 22.28
C SER A 369 -11.20 10.40 21.98
N GLU A 370 -10.44 9.96 20.98
CA GLU A 370 -10.43 8.55 20.57
C GLU A 370 -9.54 7.72 21.49
N SER A 371 -10.15 6.77 22.22
CA SER A 371 -9.45 5.98 23.23
C SER A 371 -8.28 5.17 22.66
N ASN A 372 -8.45 4.61 21.46
CA ASN A 372 -7.39 3.82 20.81
C ASN A 372 -6.23 4.67 20.31
N LEU A 373 -6.43 5.98 20.14
CA LEU A 373 -5.39 6.88 19.63
C LEU A 373 -4.68 7.65 20.75
N ARG A 374 -5.21 7.64 21.97
CA ARG A 374 -4.68 8.45 23.08
C ARG A 374 -3.16 8.31 23.23
N GLY A 375 -2.68 7.09 23.44
CA GLY A 375 -1.25 6.84 23.60
C GLY A 375 -0.45 7.18 22.33
N ILE A 376 -1.05 7.01 21.16
CA ILE A 376 -0.40 7.33 19.88
C ILE A 376 -0.23 8.84 19.74
N LEU A 377 -1.27 9.62 20.08
CA LEU A 377 -1.21 11.10 20.01
C LEU A 377 -0.20 11.66 21.01
N GLU A 378 -0.09 11.03 22.18
CA GLU A 378 0.94 11.38 23.17
C GLU A 378 2.34 11.19 22.58
N LEU A 379 2.59 10.06 21.90
CA LEU A 379 3.87 9.80 21.22
C LEU A 379 4.11 10.79 20.07
N CYS A 380 3.06 11.11 19.31
CA CYS A 380 3.15 12.10 18.22
C CYS A 380 3.57 13.47 18.77
N LEU A 381 2.92 13.92 19.83
CA LEU A 381 3.26 15.22 20.43
C LEU A 381 4.70 15.19 20.98
N ALA A 382 5.05 14.16 21.73
CA ALA A 382 6.40 14.01 22.28
C ALA A 382 7.47 14.02 21.18
N SER A 383 7.20 13.33 20.08
CA SER A 383 8.12 13.28 18.93
C SER A 383 8.30 14.66 18.28
N LEU A 384 7.20 15.42 18.12
CA LEU A 384 7.29 16.78 17.57
C LEU A 384 8.07 17.70 18.51
N VAL A 385 7.87 17.57 19.82
CA VAL A 385 8.61 18.37 20.83
C VAL A 385 10.09 18.01 20.77
N GLN A 386 10.43 16.72 20.80
CA GLN A 386 11.82 16.25 20.77
C GLN A 386 12.57 16.75 19.53
N HIS A 387 11.89 16.76 18.38
CA HIS A 387 12.51 17.07 17.09
C HIS A 387 12.23 18.50 16.62
N THR A 388 11.86 19.41 17.53
CA THR A 388 11.51 20.79 17.17
C THR A 388 12.64 21.49 16.42
N GLU A 389 13.88 21.39 16.90
CA GLU A 389 15.03 22.04 16.25
C GLU A 389 15.23 21.49 14.84
N PHE A 390 15.22 20.16 14.68
CA PHE A 390 15.34 19.54 13.37
C PHE A 390 14.24 20.05 12.42
N LEU A 391 12.99 20.10 12.89
CA LEU A 391 11.87 20.54 12.06
C LEU A 391 11.99 22.02 11.67
N LEU A 392 12.40 22.88 12.62
CA LEU A 392 12.60 24.30 12.35
C LEU A 392 13.72 24.53 11.32
N GLU A 393 14.78 23.74 11.38
CA GLU A 393 15.92 23.84 10.45
C GLU A 393 15.59 23.31 9.05
N ASN A 394 14.74 22.31 8.95
CA ASN A 394 14.54 21.57 7.70
C ASN A 394 13.26 21.92 6.95
N LEU A 395 12.23 22.45 7.63
CA LEU A 395 10.96 22.76 6.96
C LEU A 395 11.03 24.15 6.29
N PRO A 396 10.39 24.30 5.11
CA PRO A 396 10.23 25.64 4.52
C PRO A 396 9.48 26.57 5.47
N ILE A 397 9.80 27.85 5.43
CA ILE A 397 9.24 28.86 6.35
C ILE A 397 7.70 28.90 6.30
N ASN A 398 7.12 28.56 5.16
CA ASN A 398 5.65 28.56 4.97
C ASN A 398 5.02 27.18 5.19
N HIS A 399 5.74 26.22 5.76
CA HIS A 399 5.19 24.89 6.01
C HIS A 399 4.07 24.97 7.07
N PRO A 400 2.91 24.35 6.84
CA PRO A 400 1.76 24.46 7.76
C PRO A 400 2.06 24.04 9.20
N LEU A 401 2.95 23.08 9.40
CA LEU A 401 3.34 22.66 10.76
C LEU A 401 3.86 23.82 11.60
N LEU A 402 4.59 24.75 10.99
CA LEU A 402 5.22 25.88 11.68
C LEU A 402 4.19 26.91 12.15
N SER A 403 2.94 26.84 11.71
CA SER A 403 1.85 27.72 12.17
C SER A 403 1.01 27.10 13.29
N THR A 404 1.33 25.88 13.72
CA THR A 404 0.62 25.21 14.83
C THR A 404 1.11 25.71 16.19
N LEU A 405 0.32 25.46 17.24
CA LEU A 405 0.58 25.92 18.61
C LEU A 405 2.02 25.62 19.05
N LEU A 406 2.48 24.41 18.84
CA LEU A 406 3.80 23.98 19.31
C LEU A 406 4.94 24.84 18.71
N PHE A 407 4.79 25.31 17.47
CA PHE A 407 5.82 26.06 16.77
C PHE A 407 5.63 27.59 16.88
N THR A 408 4.44 28.06 17.29
CA THR A 408 4.16 29.49 17.44
C THR A 408 4.28 29.96 18.89
N ASP A 409 4.24 29.03 19.85
CA ASP A 409 4.33 29.37 21.28
C ASP A 409 5.58 28.73 21.91
N PRO A 410 6.70 29.46 21.98
CA PRO A 410 7.93 28.94 22.60
C PRO A 410 7.78 28.55 24.06
N SER A 411 6.86 29.17 24.81
CA SER A 411 6.67 28.83 26.24
C SER A 411 6.04 27.44 26.39
N VAL A 412 5.06 27.10 25.57
CA VAL A 412 4.44 25.76 25.55
C VAL A 412 5.49 24.73 25.14
N ARG A 413 6.24 25.03 24.07
CA ARG A 413 7.28 24.14 23.56
C ARG A 413 8.35 23.87 24.63
N HIS A 414 8.83 24.91 25.31
CA HIS A 414 9.83 24.79 26.36
C HIS A 414 9.31 23.97 27.55
N ALA A 415 8.09 24.25 27.98
CA ALA A 415 7.47 23.52 29.10
C ALA A 415 7.31 22.04 28.76
N LEU A 416 6.81 21.69 27.56
CA LEU A 416 6.67 20.31 27.12
C LEU A 416 8.05 19.63 26.96
N GLY A 417 9.06 20.36 26.52
CA GLY A 417 10.42 19.85 26.40
C GLY A 417 10.98 19.38 27.74
N GLY A 418 10.66 20.13 28.82
CA GLY A 418 11.05 19.74 30.18
C GLY A 418 10.30 18.54 30.74
N MET A 419 9.25 18.09 30.07
CA MET A 419 8.46 16.93 30.49
C MET A 419 8.84 15.65 29.72
N LEU A 420 9.73 15.74 28.76
CA LEU A 420 10.22 14.57 28.02
C LEU A 420 11.18 13.77 28.89
N GLU A 421 11.12 12.45 28.78
CA GLU A 421 12.10 11.59 29.39
C GLU A 421 13.38 11.63 28.55
N ASP A 422 14.54 11.77 29.23
CA ASP A 422 15.84 11.77 28.57
C ASP A 422 16.08 10.40 27.94
N GLY A 423 16.25 10.37 26.62
CA GLY A 423 16.37 9.14 25.85
C GLY A 423 17.65 8.35 26.09
N ASP A 424 18.57 8.86 26.93
CA ASP A 424 19.85 8.23 27.24
C ASP A 424 19.87 7.52 28.61
N SER A 425 18.71 7.40 29.28
CA SER A 425 18.61 6.71 30.57
C SER A 425 18.30 5.22 30.42
#